data_f1096840bfc788c174c7066161805952
#
_entry.id   f1096840bfc788c174c7066161805952
#
_cell.length_a   1.000
_cell.length_b   1.000
_cell.length_c   1.000
_cell.angle_alpha   90.00
_cell.angle_beta   90.00
_cell.angle_gamma   90.00
#
_symmetry.space_group_name_H-M   'P 1'
#
loop_
_entity.id
_entity.type
_entity.pdbx_description
1 polymer ?
#
loop_
_entity_poly.entity_id
_entity_poly.type
_entity_poly.pdbx_seq_one_letter_code
_entity_poly.pdbx_strand_id
1 'polypeptide(L)'
;MKFIKKIFSLVFLIILITVTFVGYKGYKMYKEAIEKNPINDKINEIKNQENYTTLENISKDVINAVIAVEDHRFYEHKGIDLISTTKAIFTNIKQKDIITGGSSITQQLAKNMYFSQEKQFSRKFAEIFVVSYLEEFLTKDEILELYLNTIYYGNGYYGIGEASIGYFNKKPSELTISEASILAGLPNAPSAYSLIEHKDLAIKRQKQVLEAMVKYKYLKENEINEILKED
;
A
#
# COMPACT_ATOMS: atom_id res chain seq x y z
N MET A 1 -3.59 -25.66 -38.77
CA MET A 1 -2.53 -24.76 -38.25
C MET A 1 -2.65 -23.29 -38.70
N LYS A 2 -2.79 -22.97 -40.00
CA LYS A 2 -2.86 -21.58 -40.48
C LYS A 2 -4.07 -20.80 -39.92
N PHE A 3 -5.24 -21.41 -39.72
CA PHE A 3 -6.46 -20.81 -39.17
C PHE A 3 -6.31 -20.45 -37.68
N ILE A 4 -5.74 -21.36 -36.88
CA ILE A 4 -5.46 -21.14 -35.46
C ILE A 4 -4.49 -19.98 -35.28
N LYS A 5 -3.42 -19.90 -36.09
CA LYS A 5 -2.48 -18.76 -36.04
C LYS A 5 -3.14 -17.43 -36.34
N LYS A 6 -4.09 -17.40 -37.31
CA LYS A 6 -4.86 -16.17 -37.60
C LYS A 6 -5.74 -15.73 -36.42
N ILE A 7 -6.38 -16.69 -35.74
CA ILE A 7 -7.19 -16.38 -34.54
C ILE A 7 -6.28 -15.83 -33.43
N PHE A 8 -5.13 -16.47 -33.15
CA PHE A 8 -4.18 -15.97 -32.16
C PHE A 8 -3.66 -14.56 -32.51
N SER A 9 -3.34 -14.30 -33.77
CA SER A 9 -2.92 -12.98 -34.24
C SER A 9 -4.01 -11.92 -34.07
N LEU A 10 -5.26 -12.27 -34.35
CA LEU A 10 -6.40 -11.35 -34.17
C LEU A 10 -6.64 -11.04 -32.68
N VAL A 11 -6.62 -12.06 -31.81
CA VAL A 11 -6.78 -11.91 -30.38
C VAL A 11 -5.63 -11.04 -29.80
N PHE A 12 -4.39 -11.32 -30.22
CA PHE A 12 -3.25 -10.51 -29.82
C PHE A 12 -3.38 -9.04 -30.23
N LEU A 13 -3.84 -8.79 -31.48
CA LEU A 13 -4.07 -7.43 -31.96
C LEU A 13 -5.17 -6.71 -31.16
N ILE A 14 -6.27 -7.38 -30.83
CA ILE A 14 -7.34 -6.83 -29.99
C ILE A 14 -6.81 -6.48 -28.60
N ILE A 15 -6.04 -7.37 -27.99
CA ILE A 15 -5.41 -7.11 -26.68
C ILE A 15 -4.49 -5.89 -26.77
N LEU A 16 -3.63 -5.82 -27.79
CA LEU A 16 -2.71 -4.71 -27.99
C LEU A 16 -3.46 -3.37 -28.13
N ILE A 17 -4.50 -3.32 -28.96
CA ILE A 17 -5.34 -2.12 -29.13
C ILE A 17 -5.99 -1.73 -27.81
N THR A 18 -6.53 -2.70 -27.06
CA THR A 18 -7.20 -2.45 -25.77
C THR A 18 -6.21 -1.90 -24.76
N VAL A 19 -5.02 -2.52 -24.61
CA VAL A 19 -3.96 -2.06 -23.69
C VAL A 19 -3.51 -0.66 -24.06
N THR A 20 -3.28 -0.38 -25.36
CA THR A 20 -2.87 0.95 -25.83
C THR A 20 -3.94 2.00 -25.52
N PHE A 21 -5.21 1.68 -25.76
CA PHE A 21 -6.32 2.58 -25.48
C PHE A 21 -6.48 2.88 -23.98
N VAL A 22 -6.41 1.83 -23.14
CA VAL A 22 -6.49 1.99 -21.68
C VAL A 22 -5.26 2.74 -21.14
N GLY A 23 -4.07 2.45 -21.69
CA GLY A 23 -2.83 3.16 -21.38
C GLY A 23 -2.89 4.64 -21.73
N TYR A 24 -3.43 4.99 -22.92
CA TYR A 24 -3.65 6.38 -23.32
C TYR A 24 -4.62 7.11 -22.38
N LYS A 25 -5.73 6.45 -21.99
CA LYS A 25 -6.64 7.00 -20.97
C LYS A 25 -5.96 7.22 -19.62
N GLY A 26 -5.11 6.28 -19.21
CA GLY A 26 -4.32 6.43 -17.97
C GLY A 26 -3.34 7.59 -18.05
N TYR A 27 -2.65 7.75 -19.17
CA TYR A 27 -1.76 8.89 -19.39
C TYR A 27 -2.52 10.24 -19.35
N LYS A 28 -3.69 10.31 -19.98
CA LYS A 28 -4.52 11.51 -19.93
C LYS A 28 -4.97 11.83 -18.51
N MET A 29 -5.43 10.82 -17.74
CA MET A 29 -5.81 10.96 -16.33
C MET A 29 -4.62 11.46 -15.48
N TYR A 30 -3.42 10.92 -15.69
CA TYR A 30 -2.19 11.37 -15.04
C TYR A 30 -1.92 12.85 -15.34
N LYS A 31 -1.98 13.24 -16.61
CA LYS A 31 -1.75 14.64 -17.02
C LYS A 31 -2.74 15.60 -16.38
N GLU A 32 -4.03 15.29 -16.43
CA GLU A 32 -5.09 16.10 -15.82
C GLU A 32 -4.90 16.24 -14.29
N ALA A 33 -4.49 15.15 -13.63
CA ALA A 33 -4.25 15.16 -12.19
C ALA A 33 -3.06 16.07 -11.81
N ILE A 34 -1.94 15.99 -12.54
CA ILE A 34 -0.74 16.79 -12.26
C ILE A 34 -0.92 18.26 -12.68
N GLU A 35 -1.62 18.54 -13.78
CA GLU A 35 -1.93 19.91 -14.19
C GLU A 35 -2.80 20.60 -13.13
N LYS A 36 -3.74 19.86 -12.52
CA LYS A 36 -4.61 20.39 -11.46
C LYS A 36 -3.86 20.59 -10.14
N ASN A 37 -2.98 19.66 -9.79
CA ASN A 37 -2.20 19.69 -8.54
C ASN A 37 -0.81 19.08 -8.78
N PRO A 38 0.23 19.91 -9.01
CA PRO A 38 1.59 19.44 -9.24
C PRO A 38 2.10 18.55 -8.12
N ILE A 39 2.94 17.56 -8.46
CA ILE A 39 3.38 16.53 -7.48
C ILE A 39 4.10 17.18 -6.29
N ASN A 40 4.97 18.19 -6.54
CA ASN A 40 5.67 18.87 -5.47
C ASN A 40 4.74 19.63 -4.53
N ASP A 41 3.67 20.26 -5.09
CA ASP A 41 2.68 20.97 -4.30
C ASP A 41 1.90 19.97 -3.43
N LYS A 42 1.57 18.80 -3.99
CA LYS A 42 0.91 17.71 -3.25
C LYS A 42 1.79 17.14 -2.14
N ILE A 43 3.09 16.98 -2.38
CA ILE A 43 4.06 16.56 -1.35
C ILE A 43 4.12 17.62 -0.23
N ASN A 44 4.19 18.89 -0.59
CA ASN A 44 4.20 19.98 0.39
C ASN A 44 2.89 20.06 1.19
N GLU A 45 1.73 19.84 0.54
CA GLU A 45 0.43 19.74 1.22
C GLU A 45 0.44 18.65 2.29
N ILE A 46 0.96 17.46 1.96
CA ILE A 46 1.09 16.35 2.91
C ILE A 46 2.04 16.71 4.06
N LYS A 47 3.23 17.25 3.75
CA LYS A 47 4.23 17.61 4.75
C LYS A 47 3.80 18.75 5.70
N ASN A 48 2.83 19.56 5.29
CA ASN A 48 2.28 20.66 6.09
C ASN A 48 1.04 20.27 6.91
N GLN A 49 0.63 18.99 6.93
CA GLN A 49 -0.46 18.54 7.80
C GLN A 49 -0.08 18.66 9.27
N GLU A 50 -1.02 19.03 10.12
CA GLU A 50 -0.81 19.27 11.56
C GLU A 50 -0.20 18.04 12.27
N ASN A 51 -0.65 16.84 11.90
CA ASN A 51 -0.20 15.58 12.49
C ASN A 51 0.84 14.85 11.64
N TYR A 52 1.52 15.57 10.73
CA TYR A 52 2.61 14.98 9.96
C TYR A 52 3.75 14.52 10.87
N THR A 53 4.22 13.30 10.66
CA THR A 53 5.28 12.69 11.47
C THR A 53 6.43 12.27 10.56
N THR A 54 7.63 12.81 10.82
CA THR A 54 8.85 12.40 10.09
C THR A 54 9.19 10.95 10.40
N LEU A 55 9.84 10.25 9.48
CA LEU A 55 10.13 8.83 9.60
C LEU A 55 10.96 8.51 10.86
N GLU A 56 11.86 9.40 11.27
CA GLU A 56 12.66 9.28 12.50
C GLU A 56 11.83 9.32 13.79
N ASN A 57 10.64 9.93 13.73
CA ASN A 57 9.67 10.04 14.83
C ASN A 57 8.59 8.95 14.77
N ILE A 58 8.75 7.95 13.93
CA ILE A 58 7.90 6.76 13.86
C ILE A 58 8.65 5.56 14.44
N SER A 59 7.96 4.77 15.28
CA SER A 59 8.54 3.54 15.86
C SER A 59 9.06 2.62 14.74
N LYS A 60 10.25 2.04 14.97
CA LYS A 60 10.80 1.03 14.04
C LYS A 60 9.89 -0.18 13.88
N ASP A 61 9.10 -0.51 14.90
CA ASP A 61 8.14 -1.60 14.83
C ASP A 61 7.02 -1.32 13.84
N VAL A 62 6.54 -0.06 13.76
CA VAL A 62 5.56 0.36 12.72
C VAL A 62 6.17 0.22 11.33
N ILE A 63 7.37 0.74 11.12
CA ILE A 63 8.08 0.66 9.84
C ILE A 63 8.25 -0.79 9.41
N ASN A 64 8.77 -1.63 10.29
CA ASN A 64 9.01 -3.05 10.03
C ASN A 64 7.71 -3.83 9.77
N ALA A 65 6.65 -3.58 10.53
CA ALA A 65 5.36 -4.23 10.39
C ALA A 65 4.71 -3.88 9.04
N VAL A 66 4.73 -2.59 8.65
CA VAL A 66 4.19 -2.13 7.36
C VAL A 66 4.99 -2.73 6.20
N ILE A 67 6.31 -2.66 6.22
CA ILE A 67 7.15 -3.26 5.17
C ILE A 67 6.89 -4.77 5.09
N ALA A 68 6.82 -5.47 6.21
CA ALA A 68 6.62 -6.92 6.23
C ALA A 68 5.28 -7.34 5.58
N VAL A 69 4.20 -6.60 5.86
CA VAL A 69 2.87 -7.01 5.43
C VAL A 69 2.44 -6.44 4.09
N GLU A 70 2.87 -5.21 3.76
CA GLU A 70 2.45 -4.52 2.54
C GLU A 70 3.45 -4.73 1.38
N ASP A 71 4.75 -4.63 1.66
CA ASP A 71 5.77 -4.64 0.60
C ASP A 71 7.14 -5.05 1.14
N HIS A 72 7.33 -6.34 1.42
CA HIS A 72 8.53 -6.87 2.08
C HIS A 72 9.84 -6.66 1.29
N ARG A 73 9.76 -6.28 0.00
CA ARG A 73 10.90 -5.96 -0.84
C ARG A 73 10.97 -4.50 -1.23
N PHE A 74 10.31 -3.62 -0.46
CA PHE A 74 10.18 -2.20 -0.74
C PHE A 74 11.49 -1.51 -1.11
N TYR A 75 12.57 -1.82 -0.40
CA TYR A 75 13.90 -1.26 -0.64
C TYR A 75 14.64 -1.89 -1.83
N GLU A 76 14.14 -3.00 -2.41
CA GLU A 76 14.82 -3.75 -3.46
C GLU A 76 14.33 -3.42 -4.87
N HIS A 77 13.09 -2.89 -5.01
CA HIS A 77 12.49 -2.61 -6.31
C HIS A 77 12.29 -1.11 -6.55
N LYS A 78 12.07 -0.74 -7.81
CA LYS A 78 11.82 0.65 -8.25
C LYS A 78 10.31 0.88 -8.48
N GLY A 79 9.56 0.96 -7.40
CA GLY A 79 8.16 1.36 -7.38
C GLY A 79 7.16 0.25 -7.74
N ILE A 80 7.51 -0.68 -8.62
CA ILE A 80 6.65 -1.81 -8.98
C ILE A 80 7.39 -3.12 -8.70
N ASP A 81 6.86 -3.93 -7.79
CA ASP A 81 7.37 -5.28 -7.54
C ASP A 81 6.70 -6.30 -8.46
N LEU A 82 7.30 -6.56 -9.62
CA LEU A 82 6.80 -7.53 -10.58
C LEU A 82 6.80 -8.97 -10.03
N ILE A 83 7.74 -9.31 -9.13
CA ILE A 83 7.82 -10.64 -8.53
C ILE A 83 6.66 -10.86 -7.57
N SER A 84 6.45 -9.92 -6.64
CA SER A 84 5.33 -10.01 -5.70
C SER A 84 3.98 -9.90 -6.40
N THR A 85 3.83 -9.01 -7.39
CA THR A 85 2.61 -8.89 -8.20
C THR A 85 2.28 -10.20 -8.92
N THR A 86 3.27 -10.81 -9.59
CA THR A 86 3.09 -12.08 -10.29
C THR A 86 2.70 -13.20 -9.32
N LYS A 87 3.37 -13.28 -8.17
CA LYS A 87 3.06 -14.26 -7.12
C LYS A 87 1.65 -14.07 -6.55
N ALA A 88 1.22 -12.83 -6.32
CA ALA A 88 -0.14 -12.52 -5.87
C ALA A 88 -1.18 -12.97 -6.88
N ILE A 89 -0.98 -12.70 -8.18
CA ILE A 89 -1.88 -13.15 -9.26
C ILE A 89 -2.00 -14.68 -9.25
N PHE A 90 -0.90 -15.41 -9.20
CA PHE A 90 -0.94 -16.88 -9.16
C PHE A 90 -1.64 -17.43 -7.92
N THR A 91 -1.39 -16.82 -6.75
CA THR A 91 -2.04 -17.22 -5.49
C THR A 91 -3.56 -17.00 -5.56
N ASN A 92 -3.99 -15.84 -6.02
CA ASN A 92 -5.40 -15.49 -6.14
C ASN A 92 -6.14 -16.39 -7.16
N ILE A 93 -5.51 -16.71 -8.31
CA ILE A 93 -6.08 -17.64 -9.28
C ILE A 93 -6.21 -19.05 -8.67
N LYS A 94 -5.20 -19.53 -7.96
CA LYS A 94 -5.21 -20.87 -7.34
C LYS A 94 -6.27 -21.00 -6.28
N GLN A 95 -6.50 -19.95 -5.50
CA GLN A 95 -7.47 -19.94 -4.40
C GLN A 95 -8.87 -19.48 -4.83
N LYS A 96 -9.04 -19.06 -6.08
CA LYS A 96 -10.30 -18.52 -6.65
C LYS A 96 -10.87 -17.34 -5.85
N ASP A 97 -10.01 -16.62 -5.15
CA ASP A 97 -10.35 -15.48 -4.31
C ASP A 97 -9.21 -14.45 -4.29
N ILE A 98 -9.52 -13.17 -3.98
CA ILE A 98 -8.52 -12.11 -3.86
C ILE A 98 -8.01 -12.07 -2.42
N ILE A 99 -7.02 -12.91 -2.12
CA ILE A 99 -6.46 -13.06 -0.77
C ILE A 99 -5.22 -12.19 -0.55
N THR A 100 -4.46 -11.93 -1.62
CA THR A 100 -3.17 -11.22 -1.52
C THR A 100 -3.17 -10.00 -2.42
N GLY A 101 -2.89 -8.83 -1.84
CA GLY A 101 -2.60 -7.61 -2.59
C GLY A 101 -1.25 -7.70 -3.29
N GLY A 102 -1.14 -7.15 -4.50
CA GLY A 102 0.10 -7.14 -5.29
C GLY A 102 0.59 -5.72 -5.58
N SER A 103 0.04 -4.69 -4.93
CA SER A 103 0.47 -3.30 -5.12
C SER A 103 1.58 -2.96 -4.13
N SER A 104 2.64 -2.31 -4.58
CA SER A 104 3.72 -1.80 -3.74
C SER A 104 3.27 -0.60 -2.89
N ILE A 105 4.08 -0.25 -1.88
CA ILE A 105 3.92 0.98 -1.07
C ILE A 105 3.87 2.22 -1.98
N THR A 106 4.79 2.33 -2.95
CA THR A 106 4.81 3.47 -3.89
C THR A 106 3.55 3.55 -4.75
N GLN A 107 3.01 2.40 -5.20
CA GLN A 107 1.74 2.37 -5.94
C GLN A 107 0.54 2.77 -5.06
N GLN A 108 0.54 2.37 -3.79
CA GLN A 108 -0.50 2.77 -2.85
C GLN A 108 -0.43 4.27 -2.55
N LEU A 109 0.79 4.83 -2.37
CA LEU A 109 1.00 6.27 -2.20
C LEU A 109 0.47 7.04 -3.42
N ALA A 110 0.87 6.66 -4.64
CA ALA A 110 0.41 7.30 -5.88
C ALA A 110 -1.13 7.28 -6.00
N LYS A 111 -1.76 6.15 -5.66
CA LYS A 111 -3.22 6.04 -5.60
C LYS A 111 -3.82 7.01 -4.59
N ASN A 112 -3.30 7.08 -3.37
CA ASN A 112 -3.84 7.91 -2.30
C ASN A 112 -3.67 9.41 -2.59
N MET A 113 -2.55 9.80 -3.21
CA MET A 113 -2.30 11.19 -3.60
C MET A 113 -3.28 11.71 -4.65
N TYR A 114 -3.67 10.88 -5.64
CA TYR A 114 -4.38 11.36 -6.84
C TYR A 114 -5.64 10.60 -7.22
N PHE A 115 -5.77 9.31 -6.85
CA PHE A 115 -6.73 8.42 -7.50
C PHE A 115 -7.59 7.62 -6.51
N SER A 116 -7.83 8.13 -5.32
CA SER A 116 -8.37 7.39 -4.17
C SER A 116 -9.74 6.73 -4.40
N GLN A 117 -10.59 7.25 -5.29
CA GLN A 117 -11.99 6.83 -5.40
C GLN A 117 -12.37 6.13 -6.72
N GLU A 118 -11.51 6.09 -7.72
CA GLU A 118 -11.90 5.60 -9.04
C GLU A 118 -11.56 4.12 -9.28
N LYS A 119 -12.58 3.29 -9.52
CA LYS A 119 -12.43 1.86 -9.87
C LYS A 119 -12.26 1.64 -11.38
N GLN A 120 -11.36 2.36 -12.04
CA GLN A 120 -11.12 2.21 -13.48
C GLN A 120 -9.77 1.53 -13.75
N PHE A 121 -9.71 0.66 -14.76
CA PHE A 121 -8.44 0.05 -15.20
C PHE A 121 -7.41 1.08 -15.66
N SER A 122 -7.86 2.19 -16.27
CA SER A 122 -7.02 3.33 -16.65
C SER A 122 -6.28 3.97 -15.48
N ARG A 123 -6.85 3.93 -14.27
CA ARG A 123 -6.20 4.40 -13.05
C ARG A 123 -4.87 3.69 -12.79
N LYS A 124 -4.81 2.38 -12.98
CA LYS A 124 -3.55 1.62 -12.76
C LYS A 124 -2.44 2.08 -13.71
N PHE A 125 -2.77 2.49 -14.91
CA PHE A 125 -1.78 3.09 -15.81
C PHE A 125 -1.40 4.52 -15.36
N ALA A 126 -2.35 5.32 -14.88
CA ALA A 126 -2.06 6.64 -14.33
C ALA A 126 -1.13 6.56 -13.10
N GLU A 127 -1.39 5.61 -12.19
CA GLU A 127 -0.55 5.34 -11.03
C GLU A 127 0.92 5.07 -11.43
N ILE A 128 1.18 4.31 -12.52
CA ILE A 128 2.54 3.99 -12.99
C ILE A 128 3.36 5.25 -13.29
N PHE A 129 2.76 6.27 -13.90
CA PHE A 129 3.46 7.53 -14.20
C PHE A 129 3.80 8.32 -12.93
N VAL A 130 2.88 8.35 -11.95
CA VAL A 130 3.16 8.97 -10.63
C VAL A 130 4.24 8.18 -9.89
N VAL A 131 4.16 6.85 -9.88
CA VAL A 131 5.17 5.97 -9.29
C VAL A 131 6.54 6.23 -9.87
N SER A 132 6.65 6.35 -11.22
CA SER A 132 7.93 6.62 -11.88
C SER A 132 8.52 7.95 -11.42
N TYR A 133 7.70 8.98 -11.27
CA TYR A 133 8.15 10.26 -10.74
C TYR A 133 8.63 10.15 -9.29
N LEU A 134 7.83 9.54 -8.42
CA LEU A 134 8.18 9.41 -6.99
C LEU A 134 9.51 8.66 -6.81
N GLU A 135 9.73 7.56 -7.53
CA GLU A 135 10.95 6.76 -7.44
C GLU A 135 12.18 7.42 -8.10
N GLU A 136 11.98 8.36 -9.00
CA GLU A 136 13.06 9.13 -9.63
C GLU A 136 13.55 10.28 -8.73
N PHE A 137 12.64 10.95 -8.03
CA PHE A 137 12.91 12.18 -7.32
C PHE A 137 12.94 12.07 -5.79
N LEU A 138 12.44 10.98 -5.22
CA LEU A 138 12.41 10.74 -3.77
C LEU A 138 13.22 9.49 -3.41
N THR A 139 13.80 9.53 -2.23
CA THR A 139 14.37 8.34 -1.59
C THR A 139 13.27 7.38 -1.13
N LYS A 140 13.62 6.11 -0.90
CA LYS A 140 12.69 5.14 -0.33
C LYS A 140 12.14 5.57 1.03
N ASP A 141 12.95 6.17 1.86
CA ASP A 141 12.54 6.66 3.17
C ASP A 141 11.53 7.81 3.06
N GLU A 142 11.73 8.75 2.12
CA GLU A 142 10.75 9.81 1.85
C GLU A 142 9.43 9.27 1.31
N ILE A 143 9.47 8.27 0.43
CA ILE A 143 8.26 7.60 -0.08
C ILE A 143 7.51 6.91 1.06
N LEU A 144 8.22 6.18 1.94
CA LEU A 144 7.62 5.50 3.09
C LEU A 144 7.03 6.49 4.09
N GLU A 145 7.74 7.59 4.36
CA GLU A 145 7.27 8.68 5.20
C GLU A 145 5.95 9.27 4.69
N LEU A 146 5.91 9.64 3.41
CA LEU A 146 4.70 10.15 2.77
C LEU A 146 3.56 9.13 2.80
N TYR A 147 3.85 7.86 2.55
CA TYR A 147 2.88 6.78 2.61
C TYR A 147 2.24 6.68 3.99
N LEU A 148 3.05 6.59 5.05
CA LEU A 148 2.57 6.46 6.43
C LEU A 148 1.74 7.67 6.88
N ASN A 149 2.00 8.85 6.30
CA ASN A 149 1.27 10.08 6.60
C ASN A 149 0.01 10.29 5.72
N THR A 150 -0.25 9.43 4.73
CA THR A 150 -1.39 9.62 3.79
C THR A 150 -2.40 8.48 3.81
N ILE A 151 -2.04 7.30 4.32
CA ILE A 151 -2.96 6.16 4.29
C ILE A 151 -4.09 6.32 5.29
N TYR A 152 -5.23 5.74 4.94
CA TYR A 152 -6.40 5.71 5.80
C TYR A 152 -6.35 4.51 6.75
N TYR A 153 -6.37 4.77 8.05
CA TYR A 153 -6.34 3.76 9.10
C TYR A 153 -7.73 3.38 9.64
N GLY A 154 -8.81 3.91 9.06
CA GLY A 154 -10.16 3.70 9.57
C GLY A 154 -10.60 4.78 10.56
N ASN A 155 -11.89 4.80 10.89
CA ASN A 155 -12.50 5.68 11.90
C ASN A 155 -12.25 7.18 11.71
N GLY A 156 -12.00 7.60 10.47
CA GLY A 156 -11.69 9.00 10.13
C GLY A 156 -10.21 9.37 10.22
N TYR A 157 -9.33 8.48 10.66
CA TYR A 157 -7.91 8.76 10.84
C TYR A 157 -7.10 8.58 9.54
N TYR A 158 -6.50 9.66 9.10
CA TYR A 158 -5.58 9.71 7.96
C TYR A 158 -4.16 9.99 8.47
N GLY A 159 -3.22 9.15 8.08
CA GLY A 159 -1.84 9.23 8.54
C GLY A 159 -1.61 8.64 9.93
N ILE A 160 -0.33 8.25 10.14
CA ILE A 160 0.12 7.54 11.35
C ILE A 160 -0.01 8.41 12.61
N GLY A 161 0.15 9.73 12.48
CA GLY A 161 0.03 10.65 13.59
C GLY A 161 -1.37 10.66 14.20
N GLU A 162 -2.40 10.84 13.34
CA GLU A 162 -3.81 10.79 13.80
C GLU A 162 -4.19 9.41 14.31
N ALA A 163 -3.78 8.35 13.60
CA ALA A 163 -4.12 6.98 13.98
C ALA A 163 -3.52 6.59 15.34
N SER A 164 -2.26 6.95 15.59
CA SER A 164 -1.56 6.65 16.85
C SER A 164 -2.25 7.33 18.04
N ILE A 165 -2.56 8.63 17.89
CA ILE A 165 -3.25 9.39 18.94
C ILE A 165 -4.69 8.89 19.09
N GLY A 166 -5.40 8.70 17.97
CA GLY A 166 -6.82 8.35 18.00
C GLY A 166 -7.11 6.96 18.58
N TYR A 167 -6.27 5.98 18.29
CA TYR A 167 -6.47 4.62 18.80
C TYR A 167 -5.82 4.34 20.14
N PHE A 168 -4.62 4.90 20.39
CA PHE A 168 -3.80 4.52 21.54
C PHE A 168 -3.43 5.69 22.46
N ASN A 169 -3.78 6.93 22.10
CA ASN A 169 -3.39 8.14 22.83
C ASN A 169 -1.87 8.25 23.04
N LYS A 170 -1.10 7.85 22.02
CA LYS A 170 0.38 7.82 22.02
C LYS A 170 0.92 8.53 20.78
N LYS A 171 2.16 9.03 20.88
CA LYS A 171 2.91 9.47 19.70
C LYS A 171 3.33 8.28 18.85
N PRO A 172 3.50 8.43 17.53
CA PRO A 172 3.97 7.33 16.67
C PRO A 172 5.30 6.69 17.08
N SER A 173 6.18 7.45 17.74
CA SER A 173 7.45 6.94 18.28
C SER A 173 7.31 6.07 19.53
N GLU A 174 6.17 6.13 20.23
CA GLU A 174 5.91 5.45 21.50
C GLU A 174 5.10 4.15 21.32
N LEU A 175 4.69 3.85 20.07
CA LEU A 175 3.92 2.65 19.77
C LEU A 175 4.71 1.39 20.05
N THR A 176 4.10 0.48 20.81
CA THR A 176 4.65 -0.86 21.06
C THR A 176 4.52 -1.73 19.82
N ILE A 177 5.19 -2.87 19.79
CA ILE A 177 5.09 -3.82 18.67
C ILE A 177 3.66 -4.37 18.50
N SER A 178 2.89 -4.55 19.58
CA SER A 178 1.48 -4.91 19.51
C SER A 178 0.68 -3.84 18.79
N GLU A 179 0.72 -2.60 19.25
CA GLU A 179 0.03 -1.47 18.65
C GLU A 179 0.48 -1.21 17.20
N ALA A 180 1.77 -1.31 16.92
CA ALA A 180 2.35 -1.17 15.59
C ALA A 180 1.82 -2.23 14.61
N SER A 181 1.76 -3.48 15.04
CA SER A 181 1.26 -4.59 14.21
C SER A 181 -0.25 -4.48 13.95
N ILE A 182 -1.04 -3.96 14.90
CA ILE A 182 -2.43 -3.61 14.69
C ILE A 182 -2.54 -2.55 13.59
N LEU A 183 -1.88 -1.38 13.77
CA LEU A 183 -1.97 -0.29 12.80
C LEU A 183 -1.51 -0.72 11.40
N ALA A 184 -0.45 -1.49 11.28
CA ALA A 184 0.01 -1.99 9.99
C ALA A 184 -1.02 -2.90 9.29
N GLY A 185 -1.92 -3.52 10.04
CA GLY A 185 -2.98 -4.37 9.50
C GLY A 185 -4.20 -3.63 8.96
N LEU A 186 -4.51 -2.43 9.48
CA LEU A 186 -5.75 -1.70 9.19
C LEU A 186 -5.90 -1.27 7.73
N PRO A 187 -4.87 -0.73 7.03
CA PRO A 187 -5.01 -0.16 5.69
C PRO A 187 -5.50 -1.13 4.62
N ASN A 188 -5.34 -2.42 4.84
CA ASN A 188 -5.81 -3.47 3.92
C ASN A 188 -7.34 -3.44 3.72
N ALA A 189 -8.10 -3.29 4.81
CA ALA A 189 -9.56 -3.15 4.80
C ALA A 189 -10.03 -2.39 6.06
N PRO A 190 -9.85 -1.06 6.12
CA PRO A 190 -10.01 -0.27 7.35
C PRO A 190 -11.38 -0.41 8.00
N SER A 191 -12.45 -0.49 7.21
CA SER A 191 -13.80 -0.68 7.72
C SER A 191 -14.03 -2.10 8.26
N ALA A 192 -13.41 -3.13 7.67
CA ALA A 192 -13.55 -4.51 8.12
C ALA A 192 -12.71 -4.80 9.37
N TYR A 193 -11.59 -4.10 9.54
CA TYR A 193 -10.67 -4.27 10.67
C TYR A 193 -10.77 -3.13 11.70
N SER A 194 -11.93 -2.45 11.77
CA SER A 194 -12.14 -1.37 12.73
C SER A 194 -11.91 -1.87 14.16
N LEU A 195 -10.97 -1.23 14.88
CA LEU A 195 -10.70 -1.53 16.29
C LEU A 195 -11.89 -1.22 17.21
N ILE A 196 -12.78 -0.35 16.76
CA ILE A 196 -13.96 0.08 17.53
C ILE A 196 -15.13 -0.87 17.28
N GLU A 197 -15.37 -1.27 16.01
CA GLU A 197 -16.56 -2.04 15.62
C GLU A 197 -16.28 -3.54 15.48
N HIS A 198 -15.05 -3.93 15.13
CA HIS A 198 -14.67 -5.29 14.76
C HIS A 198 -13.30 -5.69 15.35
N LYS A 199 -13.14 -5.49 16.66
CA LYS A 199 -11.86 -5.74 17.35
C LYS A 199 -11.32 -7.17 17.11
N ASP A 200 -12.18 -8.18 17.09
CA ASP A 200 -11.82 -9.57 16.83
C ASP A 200 -11.19 -9.78 15.44
N LEU A 201 -11.71 -9.08 14.42
CA LEU A 201 -11.13 -9.13 13.07
C LEU A 201 -9.81 -8.35 12.99
N ALA A 202 -9.68 -7.24 13.73
CA ALA A 202 -8.44 -6.50 13.84
C ALA A 202 -7.34 -7.35 14.47
N ILE A 203 -7.61 -8.05 15.57
CA ILE A 203 -6.66 -8.97 16.23
C ILE A 203 -6.29 -10.14 15.30
N LYS A 204 -7.27 -10.70 14.58
CA LYS A 204 -6.96 -11.74 13.58
C LYS A 204 -6.04 -11.21 12.47
N ARG A 205 -6.24 -9.96 12.06
CA ARG A 205 -5.38 -9.31 11.07
C ARG A 205 -3.99 -9.01 11.63
N GLN A 206 -3.91 -8.53 12.87
CA GLN A 206 -2.65 -8.33 13.60
C GLN A 206 -1.80 -9.61 13.62
N LYS A 207 -2.40 -10.77 13.92
CA LYS A 207 -1.68 -12.05 13.86
C LYS A 207 -1.05 -12.30 12.48
N GLN A 208 -1.74 -11.99 11.39
CA GLN A 208 -1.18 -12.11 10.04
C GLN A 208 0.00 -11.16 9.81
N VAL A 209 -0.04 -9.95 10.39
CA VAL A 209 1.08 -9.00 10.35
C VAL A 209 2.28 -9.56 11.11
N LEU A 210 2.07 -10.05 12.33
CA LEU A 210 3.15 -10.65 13.14
C LEU A 210 3.75 -11.88 12.45
N GLU A 211 2.94 -12.74 11.84
CA GLU A 211 3.40 -13.89 11.02
C GLU A 211 4.26 -13.41 9.82
N ALA A 212 3.88 -12.30 9.18
CA ALA A 212 4.69 -11.70 8.12
C ALA A 212 6.02 -11.15 8.68
N MET A 213 6.00 -10.49 9.83
CA MET A 213 7.21 -9.99 10.49
C MET A 213 8.19 -11.13 10.83
N VAL A 214 7.69 -12.26 11.33
CA VAL A 214 8.51 -13.48 11.57
C VAL A 214 9.08 -14.00 10.25
N LYS A 215 8.24 -14.15 9.24
CA LYS A 215 8.65 -14.66 7.92
C LYS A 215 9.78 -13.84 7.29
N TYR A 216 9.75 -12.53 7.48
CA TYR A 216 10.77 -11.61 6.95
C TYR A 216 11.84 -11.21 7.97
N LYS A 217 11.91 -11.91 9.11
CA LYS A 217 12.98 -11.82 10.13
C LYS A 217 13.02 -10.49 10.90
N TYR A 218 11.90 -9.82 11.02
CA TYR A 218 11.73 -8.65 11.89
C TYR A 218 11.35 -9.06 13.34
N LEU A 219 10.87 -10.30 13.53
CA LEU A 219 10.38 -10.83 14.79
C LEU A 219 10.74 -12.31 14.89
N LYS A 220 10.85 -12.87 16.11
CA LYS A 220 10.99 -14.30 16.34
C LYS A 220 9.62 -14.94 16.56
N GLU A 221 9.45 -16.20 16.16
CA GLU A 221 8.18 -16.92 16.23
C GLU A 221 7.64 -17.05 17.66
N ASN A 222 8.52 -17.22 18.65
CA ASN A 222 8.13 -17.34 20.06
C ASN A 222 7.54 -16.04 20.64
N GLU A 223 7.80 -14.87 20.05
CA GLU A 223 7.33 -13.57 20.54
C GLU A 223 5.86 -13.31 20.18
N ILE A 224 5.32 -13.96 19.13
CA ILE A 224 3.93 -13.75 18.68
C ILE A 224 2.91 -13.96 19.81
N ASN A 225 3.06 -15.07 20.55
CA ASN A 225 2.10 -15.40 21.60
C ASN A 225 2.18 -14.47 22.83
N GLU A 226 3.32 -13.86 23.04
CA GLU A 226 3.51 -12.87 24.11
C GLU A 226 2.84 -11.56 23.72
N ILE A 227 3.07 -11.10 22.49
CA ILE A 227 2.48 -9.87 21.95
C ILE A 227 0.94 -9.95 21.92
N LEU A 228 0.37 -11.07 21.46
CA LEU A 228 -1.09 -11.26 21.38
C LEU A 228 -1.79 -11.37 22.74
N LYS A 229 -1.05 -11.48 23.85
CA LYS A 229 -1.64 -11.46 25.21
C LYS A 229 -1.77 -10.07 25.79
N GLU A 230 -1.10 -9.08 25.19
CA GLU A 230 -1.15 -7.69 25.62
C GLU A 230 -2.42 -6.95 25.17
N ASP A 231 -3.20 -7.53 24.24
CA ASP A 231 -4.43 -7.01 23.62
C ASP A 231 -5.70 -7.59 24.25
#